data_e6ab40dbb8757689ee598a38bbd0ae06
#
_entry.id   e6ab40dbb8757689ee598a38bbd0ae06
#
_cell.length_a   1.000
_cell.length_b   1.000
_cell.length_c   1.000
_cell.angle_alpha   90.00
_cell.angle_beta   90.00
_cell.angle_gamma   90.00
#
_symmetry.space_group_name_H-M   'P 1'
#
loop_
_entity.id
_entity.type
_entity.pdbx_description
1 polymer ?
#
loop_
_entity_poly.entity_id
_entity_poly.type
_entity_poly.pdbx_seq_one_letter_code
_entity_poly.pdbx_strand_id
1 'polypeptide(L)'
;MQENKLDTKKTLLLSFGFFASSIAWSVYNSFVPQILEGFIKSTALIGLVMTFDNVFGVIFHPLFGKLSDKTHTRFGRRMPYIFIGLPICAGAFTLIPRMDSLWSLMAVLIIFTFVMSAWRSPVVALMPDITPGPLRSQANGIVNLLGGVGSLFAFFMGGILFKVGGFPLPFLMSAIMMLLALAVLALFVREPKHAYEPVEQKKTTNVKLTKDEKKSLLLILFGVFFWFTGYNSVETFFTLYATNTLGMNPGDAAMTLAIFSLTFLGFAVPAGFLGAKMGRRKAILIGLSGLIVLFFPMIFMANVWVTRVCLFLGGFCWAMVNINSLPMVVRLSGDDKLGTYIGYYYFFSFSSQIVSPVLFGFIRDLAGHYRVLFLYACIAFILAALSLFFVRHGEEEPEPVSAAQVLEGLDD
;
A
#
# COMPACT_ATOMS: atom_id res chain seq x y z
N MET A 1 -2.50 -33.81 14.75
CA MET A 1 -2.05 -32.84 15.75
C MET A 1 -0.79 -32.04 15.33
N GLN A 2 -0.60 -31.74 14.03
CA GLN A 2 0.57 -30.95 13.54
C GLN A 2 0.13 -29.63 12.84
N GLU A 3 -1.15 -29.21 12.97
CA GLU A 3 -1.71 -28.10 12.21
C GLU A 3 -1.72 -26.73 12.93
N ASN A 4 -1.14 -26.63 14.12
CA ASN A 4 -1.26 -25.41 14.92
C ASN A 4 -0.05 -24.45 14.88
N LYS A 5 0.97 -24.72 14.03
CA LYS A 5 2.10 -23.79 13.86
C LYS A 5 2.23 -23.34 12.42
N LEU A 6 2.41 -22.04 12.24
CA LEU A 6 2.67 -21.45 10.92
C LEU A 6 4.02 -21.95 10.39
N ASP A 7 4.05 -22.44 9.15
CA ASP A 7 5.31 -22.65 8.44
C ASP A 7 5.92 -21.31 8.05
N THR A 8 6.62 -20.70 9.01
CA THR A 8 7.25 -19.38 8.85
C THR A 8 8.23 -19.36 7.68
N LYS A 9 8.97 -20.46 7.44
CA LYS A 9 9.92 -20.54 6.33
C LYS A 9 9.20 -20.47 4.98
N LYS A 10 8.13 -21.25 4.82
CA LYS A 10 7.33 -21.25 3.58
C LYS A 10 6.63 -19.90 3.37
N THR A 11 6.12 -19.29 4.46
CA THR A 11 5.51 -17.96 4.41
C THR A 11 6.53 -16.89 4.02
N LEU A 12 7.74 -16.91 4.59
CA LEU A 12 8.83 -16.00 4.21
C LEU A 12 9.21 -16.14 2.73
N LEU A 13 9.37 -17.38 2.24
CA LEU A 13 9.69 -17.63 0.83
C LEU A 13 8.60 -17.12 -0.12
N LEU A 14 7.33 -17.32 0.23
CA LEU A 14 6.21 -16.74 -0.52
C LEU A 14 6.26 -15.19 -0.51
N SER A 15 6.60 -14.62 0.63
CA SER A 15 6.63 -13.15 0.82
C SER A 15 7.67 -12.45 -0.06
N PHE A 16 8.62 -13.16 -0.66
CA PHE A 16 9.51 -12.60 -1.70
C PHE A 16 8.76 -12.08 -2.92
N GLY A 17 7.62 -12.67 -3.28
CA GLY A 17 6.75 -12.13 -4.33
C GLY A 17 6.17 -10.77 -3.96
N PHE A 18 5.77 -10.60 -2.71
CA PHE A 18 5.28 -9.31 -2.18
C PHE A 18 6.40 -8.28 -2.02
N PHE A 19 7.57 -8.71 -1.55
CA PHE A 19 8.77 -7.88 -1.46
C PHE A 19 9.14 -7.29 -2.83
N ALA A 20 9.25 -8.13 -3.87
CA ALA A 20 9.58 -7.68 -5.22
C ALA A 20 8.49 -6.76 -5.81
N SER A 21 7.21 -7.09 -5.58
CA SER A 21 6.09 -6.24 -5.98
C SER A 21 6.16 -4.86 -5.32
N SER A 22 6.47 -4.79 -4.02
CA SER A 22 6.60 -3.52 -3.30
C SER A 22 7.79 -2.70 -3.77
N ILE A 23 8.92 -3.35 -4.09
CA ILE A 23 10.07 -2.67 -4.71
C ILE A 23 9.67 -2.02 -6.02
N ALA A 24 8.99 -2.77 -6.89
CA ALA A 24 8.58 -2.26 -8.19
C ALA A 24 7.64 -1.05 -8.06
N TRP A 25 6.62 -1.14 -7.20
CA TRP A 25 5.69 -0.03 -6.99
C TRP A 25 6.36 1.20 -6.36
N SER A 26 7.26 1.00 -5.42
CA SER A 26 7.98 2.13 -4.79
C SER A 26 8.92 2.84 -5.76
N VAL A 27 9.63 2.10 -6.63
CA VAL A 27 10.43 2.70 -7.71
C VAL A 27 9.53 3.37 -8.75
N TYR A 28 8.42 2.74 -9.13
CA TYR A 28 7.42 3.30 -10.03
C TYR A 28 6.91 4.65 -9.52
N ASN A 29 6.39 4.70 -8.28
CA ASN A 29 5.82 5.91 -7.69
C ASN A 29 6.87 7.02 -7.50
N SER A 30 8.14 6.67 -7.25
CA SER A 30 9.20 7.67 -7.05
C SER A 30 9.73 8.27 -8.35
N PHE A 31 9.86 7.48 -9.40
CA PHE A 31 10.61 7.90 -10.58
C PHE A 31 9.77 8.07 -11.85
N VAL A 32 8.65 7.34 -12.00
CA VAL A 32 7.79 7.48 -13.19
C VAL A 32 7.17 8.86 -13.32
N PRO A 33 6.65 9.52 -12.24
CA PRO A 33 6.15 10.88 -12.34
C PRO A 33 7.19 11.87 -12.89
N GLN A 34 8.46 11.70 -12.53
CA GLN A 34 9.57 12.55 -13.00
C GLN A 34 9.95 12.29 -14.45
N ILE A 35 9.90 11.02 -14.89
CA ILE A 35 10.08 10.69 -16.31
C ILE A 35 8.92 11.28 -17.13
N LEU A 36 7.68 11.16 -16.64
CA LEU A 36 6.49 11.73 -17.29
C LEU A 36 6.55 13.26 -17.37
N GLU A 37 7.06 13.94 -16.34
CA GLU A 37 7.22 15.41 -16.34
C GLU A 37 8.15 15.88 -17.49
N GLY A 38 9.09 15.06 -17.93
CA GLY A 38 9.91 15.31 -19.11
C GLY A 38 9.12 15.37 -20.44
N PHE A 39 7.95 14.72 -20.51
CA PHE A 39 7.09 14.65 -21.68
C PHE A 39 5.77 15.43 -21.54
N ILE A 40 5.24 15.53 -20.33
CA ILE A 40 3.90 16.07 -20.04
C ILE A 40 4.02 17.24 -19.07
N LYS A 41 3.54 18.41 -19.46
CA LYS A 41 3.56 19.62 -18.60
C LYS A 41 2.43 19.64 -17.57
N SER A 42 1.28 19.02 -17.87
CA SER A 42 0.12 18.98 -16.98
C SER A 42 0.31 17.91 -15.92
N THR A 43 0.28 18.31 -14.65
CA THR A 43 0.34 17.39 -13.49
C THR A 43 -0.93 16.57 -13.38
N ALA A 44 -2.07 17.09 -13.83
CA ALA A 44 -3.32 16.33 -13.90
C ALA A 44 -3.20 15.13 -14.84
N LEU A 45 -2.56 15.30 -16.00
CA LEU A 45 -2.31 14.19 -16.92
C LEU A 45 -1.28 13.20 -16.36
N ILE A 46 -0.23 13.67 -15.69
CA ILE A 46 0.70 12.78 -14.97
C ILE A 46 -0.08 11.97 -13.92
N GLY A 47 -0.92 12.62 -13.12
CA GLY A 47 -1.79 11.95 -12.15
C GLY A 47 -2.70 10.91 -12.79
N LEU A 48 -3.30 11.22 -13.94
CA LEU A 48 -4.15 10.28 -14.68
C LEU A 48 -3.36 9.04 -15.12
N VAL A 49 -2.15 9.21 -15.66
CA VAL A 49 -1.28 8.08 -16.05
C VAL A 49 -0.92 7.24 -14.82
N MET A 50 -0.61 7.88 -13.69
CA MET A 50 -0.27 7.20 -12.44
C MET A 50 -1.45 6.42 -11.83
N THR A 51 -2.70 6.65 -12.27
CA THR A 51 -3.85 5.86 -11.80
C THR A 51 -4.10 4.59 -12.63
N PHE A 52 -3.40 4.38 -13.74
CA PHE A 52 -3.61 3.21 -14.59
C PHE A 52 -3.38 1.89 -13.85
N ASP A 53 -2.42 1.85 -12.94
CA ASP A 53 -2.15 0.70 -12.08
C ASP A 53 -3.36 0.31 -11.24
N ASN A 54 -4.02 1.29 -10.63
CA ASN A 54 -5.19 1.09 -9.79
C ASN A 54 -6.42 0.71 -10.61
N VAL A 55 -6.64 1.37 -11.76
CA VAL A 55 -7.73 1.03 -12.69
C VAL A 55 -7.56 -0.40 -13.22
N PHE A 56 -6.36 -0.75 -13.66
CA PHE A 56 -6.05 -2.11 -14.11
C PHE A 56 -6.15 -3.13 -12.95
N GLY A 57 -5.72 -2.74 -11.76
CA GLY A 57 -5.86 -3.56 -10.56
C GLY A 57 -7.32 -3.91 -10.28
N VAL A 58 -8.21 -2.92 -10.28
CA VAL A 58 -9.65 -3.12 -10.02
C VAL A 58 -10.28 -4.04 -11.07
N ILE A 59 -9.91 -3.90 -12.34
CA ILE A 59 -10.49 -4.68 -13.46
C ILE A 59 -9.85 -6.08 -13.54
N PHE A 60 -8.53 -6.14 -13.54
CA PHE A 60 -7.79 -7.35 -13.90
C PHE A 60 -7.43 -8.25 -12.72
N HIS A 61 -7.31 -7.75 -11.47
CA HIS A 61 -7.07 -8.64 -10.34
C HIS A 61 -8.17 -9.68 -10.14
N PRO A 62 -9.48 -9.34 -10.15
CA PRO A 62 -10.54 -10.34 -10.07
C PRO A 62 -10.56 -11.29 -11.28
N LEU A 63 -10.24 -10.77 -12.47
CA LEU A 63 -10.20 -11.55 -13.68
C LEU A 63 -9.09 -12.62 -13.63
N PHE A 64 -7.85 -12.21 -13.35
CA PHE A 64 -6.73 -13.14 -13.25
C PHE A 64 -6.80 -14.03 -12.02
N GLY A 65 -7.41 -13.58 -10.93
CA GLY A 65 -7.76 -14.42 -9.79
C GLY A 65 -8.64 -15.60 -10.23
N LYS A 66 -9.78 -15.32 -10.88
CA LYS A 66 -10.71 -16.34 -11.39
C LYS A 66 -10.09 -17.24 -12.47
N LEU A 67 -9.29 -16.68 -13.38
CA LEU A 67 -8.61 -17.46 -14.41
C LEU A 67 -7.61 -18.42 -13.79
N SER A 68 -6.82 -17.95 -12.81
CA SER A 68 -5.87 -18.79 -12.11
C SER A 68 -6.55 -19.88 -11.27
N ASP A 69 -7.75 -19.64 -10.73
CA ASP A 69 -8.54 -20.67 -10.04
C ASP A 69 -8.93 -21.84 -10.95
N LYS A 70 -9.21 -21.55 -12.23
CA LYS A 70 -9.62 -22.54 -13.24
C LYS A 70 -8.44 -23.22 -13.95
N THR A 71 -7.24 -22.72 -13.77
CA THR A 71 -6.04 -23.25 -14.43
C THR A 71 -5.55 -24.49 -13.71
N HIS A 72 -5.26 -25.55 -14.48
CA HIS A 72 -4.71 -26.80 -13.96
C HIS A 72 -3.49 -27.17 -14.78
N THR A 73 -2.30 -27.06 -14.19
CA THR A 73 -1.04 -27.42 -14.84
C THR A 73 -0.16 -28.28 -13.92
N ARG A 74 0.88 -28.88 -14.49
CA ARG A 74 1.89 -29.63 -13.72
C ARG A 74 2.63 -28.77 -12.68
N PHE A 75 2.65 -27.46 -12.86
CA PHE A 75 3.29 -26.51 -11.94
C PHE A 75 2.33 -25.94 -10.88
N GLY A 76 1.06 -26.32 -10.93
CA GLY A 76 0.00 -25.77 -10.11
C GLY A 76 -0.92 -24.83 -10.92
N ARG A 77 -1.81 -24.11 -10.22
CA ARG A 77 -2.79 -23.20 -10.82
C ARG A 77 -2.33 -21.75 -10.85
N ARG A 78 -1.51 -21.30 -9.90
CA ARG A 78 -1.02 -19.91 -9.77
C ARG A 78 0.32 -19.70 -10.45
N MET A 79 1.23 -20.70 -10.34
CA MET A 79 2.60 -20.60 -10.82
C MET A 79 2.75 -20.26 -12.31
N PRO A 80 1.93 -20.74 -13.26
CA PRO A 80 2.06 -20.38 -14.67
C PRO A 80 1.98 -18.87 -14.94
N TYR A 81 1.08 -18.16 -14.23
CA TYR A 81 0.93 -16.71 -14.35
C TYR A 81 2.15 -15.98 -13.80
N ILE A 82 2.75 -16.50 -12.73
CA ILE A 82 3.96 -15.96 -12.11
C ILE A 82 5.16 -16.17 -13.02
N PHE A 83 5.32 -17.38 -13.61
CA PHE A 83 6.42 -17.72 -14.52
C PHE A 83 6.45 -16.89 -15.79
N ILE A 84 5.28 -16.55 -16.33
CA ILE A 84 5.17 -15.73 -17.55
C ILE A 84 5.18 -14.25 -17.20
N GLY A 85 4.43 -13.85 -16.17
CA GLY A 85 4.21 -12.46 -15.83
C GLY A 85 5.44 -11.75 -15.29
N LEU A 86 6.19 -12.37 -14.36
CA LEU A 86 7.36 -11.72 -13.76
C LEU A 86 8.47 -11.38 -14.77
N PRO A 87 8.90 -12.27 -15.70
CA PRO A 87 9.91 -11.94 -16.70
C PRO A 87 9.46 -10.81 -17.64
N ILE A 88 8.20 -10.85 -18.11
CA ILE A 88 7.66 -9.81 -19.00
C ILE A 88 7.60 -8.48 -18.25
N CYS A 89 7.14 -8.50 -17.00
CA CYS A 89 7.07 -7.34 -16.15
C CYS A 89 8.46 -6.74 -15.87
N ALA A 90 9.45 -7.58 -15.55
CA ALA A 90 10.83 -7.15 -15.35
C ALA A 90 11.43 -6.53 -16.62
N GLY A 91 11.20 -7.15 -17.78
CA GLY A 91 11.61 -6.62 -19.08
C GLY A 91 10.98 -5.26 -19.38
N ALA A 92 9.64 -5.15 -19.27
CA ALA A 92 8.94 -3.88 -19.46
C ALA A 92 9.45 -2.80 -18.50
N PHE A 93 9.70 -3.15 -17.24
CA PHE A 93 10.17 -2.20 -16.24
C PHE A 93 11.54 -1.60 -16.57
N THR A 94 12.47 -2.40 -17.12
CA THR A 94 13.78 -1.89 -17.57
C THR A 94 13.70 -1.00 -18.79
N LEU A 95 12.63 -1.07 -19.56
CA LEU A 95 12.43 -0.24 -20.75
C LEU A 95 11.89 1.16 -20.40
N ILE A 96 11.13 1.31 -19.30
CA ILE A 96 10.51 2.60 -18.91
C ILE A 96 11.50 3.78 -19.00
N PRO A 97 12.68 3.76 -18.36
CA PRO A 97 13.58 4.90 -18.36
C PRO A 97 14.36 5.11 -19.68
N ARG A 98 14.16 4.23 -20.66
CA ARG A 98 14.84 4.25 -21.96
C ARG A 98 13.95 4.73 -23.12
N MET A 99 12.72 5.08 -22.81
CA MET A 99 11.77 5.52 -23.83
C MET A 99 11.98 6.98 -24.16
N ASP A 100 12.17 7.29 -25.45
CA ASP A 100 12.48 8.63 -25.95
C ASP A 100 11.23 9.38 -26.44
N SER A 101 10.05 8.74 -26.45
CA SER A 101 8.78 9.35 -26.84
C SER A 101 7.68 9.05 -25.85
N LEU A 102 6.71 9.97 -25.72
CA LEU A 102 5.55 9.78 -24.85
C LEU A 102 4.76 8.51 -25.26
N TRP A 103 4.58 8.25 -26.55
CA TRP A 103 3.80 7.11 -27.03
C TRP A 103 4.46 5.77 -26.69
N SER A 104 5.78 5.67 -26.85
CA SER A 104 6.52 4.46 -26.47
C SER A 104 6.52 4.27 -24.96
N LEU A 105 6.67 5.35 -24.18
CA LEU A 105 6.58 5.31 -22.73
C LEU A 105 5.18 4.83 -22.29
N MET A 106 4.11 5.40 -22.83
CA MET A 106 2.74 4.98 -22.52
C MET A 106 2.48 3.52 -22.85
N ALA A 107 2.95 3.03 -24.01
CA ALA A 107 2.82 1.63 -24.37
C ALA A 107 3.50 0.70 -23.36
N VAL A 108 4.73 1.04 -22.93
CA VAL A 108 5.48 0.24 -21.94
C VAL A 108 4.82 0.31 -20.57
N LEU A 109 4.31 1.48 -20.13
CA LEU A 109 3.58 1.62 -18.88
C LEU A 109 2.29 0.81 -18.85
N ILE A 110 1.53 0.80 -19.95
CA ILE A 110 0.31 -0.02 -20.09
C ILE A 110 0.66 -1.52 -20.02
N ILE A 111 1.68 -1.96 -20.76
CA ILE A 111 2.14 -3.36 -20.70
C ILE A 111 2.57 -3.71 -19.28
N PHE A 112 3.38 -2.87 -18.63
CA PHE A 112 3.86 -3.10 -17.28
C PHE A 112 2.69 -3.23 -16.29
N THR A 113 1.77 -2.27 -16.24
CA THR A 113 0.65 -2.26 -15.28
C THR A 113 -0.33 -3.40 -15.52
N PHE A 114 -0.59 -3.76 -16.79
CA PHE A 114 -1.42 -4.90 -17.15
C PHE A 114 -0.78 -6.22 -16.69
N VAL A 115 0.48 -6.46 -17.05
CA VAL A 115 1.18 -7.71 -16.70
C VAL A 115 1.41 -7.79 -15.19
N MET A 116 1.66 -6.64 -14.52
CA MET A 116 1.76 -6.57 -13.06
C MET A 116 0.47 -7.04 -12.40
N SER A 117 -0.70 -6.63 -12.91
CA SER A 117 -2.00 -7.10 -12.42
C SER A 117 -2.21 -8.59 -12.66
N ALA A 118 -1.69 -9.13 -13.77
CA ALA A 118 -1.86 -10.52 -14.15
C ALA A 118 -1.11 -11.51 -13.23
N TRP A 119 0.11 -11.20 -12.79
CA TRP A 119 0.87 -12.10 -11.91
C TRP A 119 0.70 -11.80 -10.42
N ARG A 120 0.47 -10.54 -10.05
CA ARG A 120 0.31 -10.14 -8.65
C ARG A 120 -0.92 -10.78 -8.01
N SER A 121 -2.06 -10.83 -8.72
CA SER A 121 -3.28 -11.45 -8.22
C SER A 121 -3.08 -12.93 -7.85
N PRO A 122 -2.49 -13.80 -8.71
CA PRO A 122 -2.08 -15.15 -8.34
C PRO A 122 -1.13 -15.24 -7.15
N VAL A 123 -0.13 -14.33 -7.01
CA VAL A 123 0.77 -14.32 -5.85
C VAL A 123 0.01 -14.02 -4.56
N VAL A 124 -0.92 -13.06 -4.58
CA VAL A 124 -1.77 -12.75 -3.42
C VAL A 124 -2.64 -13.94 -3.05
N ALA A 125 -3.23 -14.61 -4.05
CA ALA A 125 -4.08 -15.78 -3.84
C ALA A 125 -3.29 -17.02 -3.36
N LEU A 126 -2.00 -17.10 -3.65
CA LEU A 126 -1.16 -18.21 -3.22
C LEU A 126 -0.99 -18.28 -1.70
N MET A 127 -1.03 -17.13 -0.99
CA MET A 127 -0.89 -17.09 0.47
C MET A 127 -2.01 -17.88 1.18
N PRO A 128 -3.31 -17.61 0.95
CA PRO A 128 -4.38 -18.41 1.55
C PRO A 128 -4.44 -19.86 1.03
N ASP A 129 -3.92 -20.13 -0.18
CA ASP A 129 -3.87 -21.48 -0.73
C ASP A 129 -2.89 -22.40 0.02
N ILE A 130 -1.79 -21.83 0.55
CA ILE A 130 -0.76 -22.57 1.28
C ILE A 130 -0.85 -22.46 2.81
N THR A 131 -1.79 -21.63 3.33
CA THR A 131 -1.89 -21.33 4.76
C THR A 131 -3.25 -21.76 5.31
N PRO A 132 -3.29 -22.58 6.38
CA PRO A 132 -4.54 -22.92 7.08
C PRO A 132 -5.31 -21.67 7.54
N GLY A 133 -6.65 -21.74 7.53
CA GLY A 133 -7.53 -20.63 7.86
C GLY A 133 -7.16 -19.85 9.13
N PRO A 134 -6.98 -20.51 10.30
CA PRO A 134 -6.65 -19.84 11.56
C PRO A 134 -5.31 -19.09 11.55
N LEU A 135 -4.36 -19.52 10.71
CA LEU A 135 -3.00 -18.96 10.64
C LEU A 135 -2.83 -17.87 9.57
N ARG A 136 -3.86 -17.60 8.75
CA ARG A 136 -3.81 -16.61 7.65
C ARG A 136 -3.51 -15.20 8.13
N SER A 137 -3.99 -14.82 9.31
CA SER A 137 -3.72 -13.50 9.89
C SER A 137 -2.22 -13.32 10.19
N GLN A 138 -1.58 -14.32 10.80
CA GLN A 138 -0.15 -14.30 11.08
C GLN A 138 0.68 -14.30 9.79
N ALA A 139 0.31 -15.14 8.80
CA ALA A 139 0.95 -15.16 7.49
C ALA A 139 0.87 -13.81 6.79
N ASN A 140 -0.31 -13.16 6.82
CA ASN A 140 -0.51 -11.83 6.24
C ASN A 140 0.35 -10.75 6.92
N GLY A 141 0.57 -10.86 8.24
CA GLY A 141 1.50 -10.00 8.97
C GLY A 141 2.93 -10.07 8.42
N ILE A 142 3.45 -11.29 8.19
CA ILE A 142 4.79 -11.51 7.61
C ILE A 142 4.87 -10.98 6.18
N VAL A 143 3.83 -11.24 5.36
CA VAL A 143 3.73 -10.75 3.99
C VAL A 143 3.78 -9.22 3.93
N ASN A 144 2.99 -8.54 4.75
CA ASN A 144 2.96 -7.09 4.80
C ASN A 144 4.27 -6.50 5.33
N LEU A 145 4.88 -7.14 6.32
CA LEU A 145 6.19 -6.73 6.84
C LEU A 145 7.26 -6.77 5.73
N LEU A 146 7.35 -7.88 4.99
CA LEU A 146 8.29 -7.97 3.87
C LEU A 146 7.96 -6.99 2.74
N GLY A 147 6.69 -6.72 2.48
CA GLY A 147 6.27 -5.66 1.57
C GLY A 147 6.79 -4.28 2.01
N GLY A 148 6.64 -3.93 3.28
CA GLY A 148 7.17 -2.69 3.85
C GLY A 148 8.70 -2.59 3.79
N VAL A 149 9.41 -3.68 4.09
CA VAL A 149 10.86 -3.78 3.93
C VAL A 149 11.26 -3.59 2.47
N GLY A 150 10.48 -4.14 1.52
CA GLY A 150 10.69 -3.95 0.09
C GLY A 150 10.59 -2.49 -0.33
N SER A 151 9.57 -1.78 0.15
CA SER A 151 9.40 -0.35 -0.12
C SER A 151 10.55 0.48 0.46
N LEU A 152 10.95 0.22 1.70
CA LEU A 152 12.09 0.88 2.33
C LEU A 152 13.39 0.65 1.54
N PHE A 153 13.63 -0.61 1.14
CA PHE A 153 14.79 -0.98 0.31
C PHE A 153 14.77 -0.24 -1.02
N ALA A 154 13.62 -0.18 -1.69
CA ALA A 154 13.45 0.49 -2.97
C ALA A 154 13.74 1.99 -2.89
N PHE A 155 13.20 2.69 -1.90
CA PHE A 155 13.43 4.12 -1.72
C PHE A 155 14.90 4.41 -1.40
N PHE A 156 15.51 3.63 -0.50
CA PHE A 156 16.89 3.86 -0.08
C PHE A 156 17.89 3.47 -1.18
N MET A 157 17.84 2.21 -1.62
CA MET A 157 18.79 1.69 -2.62
C MET A 157 18.52 2.29 -4.00
N GLY A 158 17.23 2.48 -4.37
CA GLY A 158 16.86 3.16 -5.61
C GLY A 158 17.38 4.59 -5.66
N GLY A 159 17.34 5.32 -4.54
CA GLY A 159 17.93 6.66 -4.44
C GLY A 159 19.45 6.68 -4.59
N ILE A 160 20.16 5.72 -3.99
CA ILE A 160 21.62 5.57 -4.16
C ILE A 160 21.95 5.25 -5.62
N LEU A 161 21.28 4.28 -6.20
CA LEU A 161 21.52 3.84 -7.58
C LEU A 161 21.21 4.95 -8.59
N PHE A 162 20.18 5.76 -8.32
CA PHE A 162 19.92 6.94 -9.15
C PHE A 162 21.11 7.91 -9.18
N LYS A 163 21.75 8.16 -8.04
CA LYS A 163 22.93 9.04 -7.98
C LYS A 163 24.14 8.49 -8.75
N VAL A 164 24.25 7.17 -8.87
CA VAL A 164 25.36 6.51 -9.58
C VAL A 164 25.14 6.48 -11.09
N GLY A 165 23.94 6.21 -11.56
CA GLY A 165 23.68 5.99 -12.99
C GLY A 165 22.30 6.46 -13.49
N GLY A 166 21.65 7.40 -12.79
CA GLY A 166 20.37 7.97 -13.21
C GLY A 166 19.20 6.99 -13.15
N PHE A 167 18.14 7.32 -13.89
CA PHE A 167 16.90 6.54 -13.91
C PHE A 167 17.08 5.04 -14.24
N PRO A 168 17.97 4.61 -15.17
CA PRO A 168 18.02 3.18 -15.53
C PRO A 168 18.36 2.23 -14.40
N LEU A 169 19.21 2.62 -13.43
CA LEU A 169 19.69 1.71 -12.40
C LEU A 169 18.63 1.31 -11.36
N PRO A 170 17.77 2.21 -10.81
CA PRO A 170 16.68 1.81 -9.93
C PRO A 170 15.70 0.82 -10.59
N PHE A 171 15.39 1.04 -11.88
CA PHE A 171 14.51 0.14 -12.62
C PHE A 171 15.16 -1.23 -12.88
N LEU A 172 16.44 -1.26 -13.23
CA LEU A 172 17.20 -2.49 -13.39
C LEU A 172 17.29 -3.28 -12.09
N MET A 173 17.57 -2.62 -10.96
CA MET A 173 17.56 -3.24 -9.63
C MET A 173 16.21 -3.92 -9.36
N SER A 174 15.10 -3.20 -9.60
CA SER A 174 13.77 -3.76 -9.38
C SER A 174 13.48 -4.94 -10.28
N ALA A 175 13.90 -4.90 -11.55
CA ALA A 175 13.78 -6.02 -12.48
C ALA A 175 14.58 -7.25 -11.99
N ILE A 176 15.80 -7.05 -11.50
CA ILE A 176 16.61 -8.13 -10.90
C ILE A 176 15.90 -8.72 -9.68
N MET A 177 15.32 -7.87 -8.79
CA MET A 177 14.58 -8.34 -7.62
C MET A 177 13.32 -9.14 -8.02
N MET A 178 12.61 -8.74 -9.08
CA MET A 178 11.48 -9.52 -9.62
C MET A 178 11.95 -10.91 -10.12
N LEU A 179 13.06 -11.00 -10.83
CA LEU A 179 13.60 -12.25 -11.32
C LEU A 179 14.14 -13.15 -10.19
N LEU A 180 14.74 -12.55 -9.16
CA LEU A 180 15.15 -13.27 -7.95
C LEU A 180 13.93 -13.81 -7.19
N ALA A 181 12.86 -13.01 -7.06
CA ALA A 181 11.62 -13.48 -6.46
C ALA A 181 11.01 -14.64 -7.27
N LEU A 182 11.04 -14.56 -8.61
CA LEU A 182 10.64 -15.69 -9.47
C LEU A 182 11.45 -16.95 -9.18
N ALA A 183 12.77 -16.83 -9.08
CA ALA A 183 13.65 -17.97 -8.78
C ALA A 183 13.32 -18.58 -7.40
N VAL A 184 13.14 -17.74 -6.38
CA VAL A 184 12.77 -18.20 -5.02
C VAL A 184 11.41 -18.90 -5.05
N LEU A 185 10.39 -18.33 -5.68
CA LEU A 185 9.06 -18.92 -5.77
C LEU A 185 9.11 -20.25 -6.55
N ALA A 186 9.83 -20.29 -7.67
CA ALA A 186 9.92 -21.48 -8.52
C ALA A 186 10.64 -22.65 -7.84
N LEU A 187 11.69 -22.38 -7.07
CA LEU A 187 12.53 -23.42 -6.47
C LEU A 187 11.97 -23.91 -5.12
N PHE A 188 11.38 -23.04 -4.35
CA PHE A 188 11.06 -23.30 -2.94
C PHE A 188 9.58 -23.33 -2.61
N VAL A 189 8.71 -22.69 -3.40
CA VAL A 189 7.27 -22.66 -3.13
C VAL A 189 6.55 -23.67 -4.03
N ARG A 190 6.10 -24.78 -3.43
CA ARG A 190 5.26 -25.75 -4.13
C ARG A 190 3.80 -25.50 -3.80
N GLU A 191 3.00 -25.33 -4.84
CA GLU A 191 1.55 -25.19 -4.71
C GLU A 191 0.95 -26.54 -4.29
N PRO A 192 0.09 -26.58 -3.25
CA PRO A 192 -0.56 -27.82 -2.83
C PRO A 192 -1.52 -28.30 -3.90
N LYS A 193 -1.68 -29.63 -4.06
CA LYS A 193 -2.63 -30.23 -5.01
C LYS A 193 -4.07 -29.85 -4.68
N HIS A 194 -4.38 -29.67 -3.39
CA HIS A 194 -5.64 -29.18 -2.88
C HIS A 194 -5.35 -27.94 -2.05
N ALA A 195 -5.93 -26.78 -2.44
CA ALA A 195 -5.86 -25.57 -1.63
C ALA A 195 -6.66 -25.80 -0.33
N TYR A 196 -6.25 -25.14 0.75
CA TYR A 196 -7.08 -25.12 1.94
C TYR A 196 -8.41 -24.45 1.62
N GLU A 197 -9.51 -25.16 1.89
CA GLU A 197 -10.84 -24.64 1.64
C GLU A 197 -11.05 -23.29 2.33
N PRO A 198 -11.82 -22.39 1.70
CA PRO A 198 -12.26 -21.20 2.41
C PRO A 198 -12.95 -21.64 3.69
N VAL A 199 -12.60 -21.02 4.81
CA VAL A 199 -13.38 -21.24 6.05
C VAL A 199 -14.85 -20.96 5.70
N GLU A 200 -15.70 -21.99 5.70
CA GLU A 200 -17.13 -21.79 5.53
C GLU A 200 -17.60 -20.81 6.59
N GLN A 201 -17.93 -19.60 6.16
CA GLN A 201 -18.60 -18.65 7.04
C GLN A 201 -19.97 -19.26 7.37
N LYS A 202 -20.13 -19.72 8.62
CA LYS A 202 -21.43 -20.16 9.12
C LYS A 202 -22.43 -19.06 8.77
N LYS A 203 -23.46 -19.43 8.01
CA LYS A 203 -24.61 -18.56 7.75
C LYS A 203 -25.29 -18.28 9.09
N THR A 204 -24.94 -17.19 9.70
CA THR A 204 -25.57 -16.73 10.92
C THR A 204 -26.52 -15.58 10.62
N THR A 205 -27.45 -15.35 11.50
CA THR A 205 -28.62 -14.49 11.40
C THR A 205 -28.29 -13.06 10.92
N ASN A 206 -29.08 -12.60 9.94
CA ASN A 206 -29.01 -11.22 9.39
C ASN A 206 -29.24 -10.16 10.49
N VAL A 207 -28.24 -9.81 11.26
CA VAL A 207 -28.30 -8.64 12.14
C VAL A 207 -28.30 -7.39 11.24
N LYS A 208 -29.45 -6.74 11.15
CA LYS A 208 -29.59 -5.46 10.43
C LYS A 208 -28.99 -4.36 11.29
N LEU A 209 -28.00 -3.66 10.77
CA LEU A 209 -27.49 -2.44 11.38
C LEU A 209 -28.62 -1.43 11.61
N THR A 210 -28.59 -0.78 12.75
CA THR A 210 -29.43 0.38 13.06
C THR A 210 -29.08 1.55 12.13
N LYS A 211 -29.95 2.57 12.07
CA LYS A 211 -29.67 3.76 11.26
C LYS A 211 -28.39 4.50 11.71
N ASP A 212 -28.13 4.50 13.01
CA ASP A 212 -26.97 5.18 13.59
C ASP A 212 -25.67 4.43 13.36
N GLU A 213 -25.68 3.09 13.39
CA GLU A 213 -24.53 2.26 13.02
C GLU A 213 -24.19 2.39 11.53
N LYS A 214 -25.20 2.43 10.64
CA LYS A 214 -24.98 2.70 9.21
C LYS A 214 -24.36 4.07 8.98
N LYS A 215 -24.82 5.11 9.71
CA LYS A 215 -24.23 6.44 9.65
C LYS A 215 -22.77 6.42 10.12
N SER A 216 -22.49 5.75 11.23
CA SER A 216 -21.12 5.61 11.75
C SER A 216 -20.22 4.87 10.75
N LEU A 217 -20.69 3.79 10.14
CA LEU A 217 -19.96 3.06 9.09
C LEU A 217 -19.63 3.96 7.90
N LEU A 218 -20.61 4.69 7.37
CA LEU A 218 -20.38 5.61 6.25
C LEU A 218 -19.37 6.69 6.60
N LEU A 219 -19.44 7.28 7.80
CA LEU A 219 -18.48 8.28 8.26
C LEU A 219 -17.06 7.70 8.35
N ILE A 220 -16.89 6.46 8.84
CA ILE A 220 -15.58 5.81 8.87
C ILE A 220 -15.07 5.57 7.44
N LEU A 221 -15.92 5.08 6.54
CA LEU A 221 -15.54 4.82 5.15
C LEU A 221 -15.16 6.09 4.39
N PHE A 222 -15.86 7.21 4.61
CA PHE A 222 -15.44 8.52 4.12
C PHE A 222 -14.12 8.99 4.76
N GLY A 223 -13.94 8.74 6.06
CA GLY A 223 -12.64 8.93 6.72
C GLY A 223 -11.53 8.16 6.00
N VAL A 224 -11.74 6.85 5.70
CA VAL A 224 -10.82 6.01 4.90
C VAL A 224 -10.49 6.66 3.57
N PHE A 225 -11.52 7.09 2.82
CA PHE A 225 -11.32 7.77 1.54
C PHE A 225 -10.46 9.03 1.69
N PHE A 226 -10.75 9.89 2.66
CA PHE A 226 -10.03 11.15 2.81
C PHE A 226 -8.60 10.98 3.30
N TRP A 227 -8.31 10.13 4.31
CA TRP A 227 -6.91 9.98 4.73
C TRP A 227 -6.04 9.30 3.68
N PHE A 228 -6.59 8.33 2.92
CA PHE A 228 -5.86 7.80 1.77
C PHE A 228 -5.73 8.82 0.64
N THR A 229 -6.70 9.72 0.46
CA THR A 229 -6.58 10.84 -0.50
C THR A 229 -5.37 11.73 -0.15
N GLY A 230 -5.19 12.10 1.10
CA GLY A 230 -4.02 12.86 1.54
C GLY A 230 -2.71 12.08 1.36
N TYR A 231 -2.69 10.82 1.80
CA TYR A 231 -1.51 9.97 1.69
C TYR A 231 -1.07 9.71 0.25
N ASN A 232 -1.99 9.29 -0.62
CA ASN A 232 -1.68 8.92 -2.00
C ASN A 232 -1.18 10.12 -2.83
N SER A 233 -1.67 11.34 -2.57
CA SER A 233 -1.13 12.54 -3.21
C SER A 233 0.33 12.76 -2.86
N VAL A 234 0.68 12.59 -1.58
CA VAL A 234 2.07 12.74 -1.12
C VAL A 234 2.93 11.61 -1.68
N GLU A 235 2.49 10.35 -1.63
CA GLU A 235 3.24 9.21 -2.16
C GLU A 235 3.55 9.37 -3.64
N THR A 236 2.59 9.83 -4.44
CA THR A 236 2.75 9.97 -5.90
C THR A 236 3.57 11.21 -6.29
N PHE A 237 3.38 12.33 -5.61
CA PHE A 237 3.92 13.61 -6.06
C PHE A 237 5.03 14.19 -5.18
N PHE A 238 5.40 13.52 -4.09
CA PHE A 238 6.44 14.02 -3.21
C PHE A 238 7.78 14.20 -3.94
N THR A 239 8.16 13.27 -4.81
CA THR A 239 9.43 13.37 -5.54
C THR A 239 9.43 14.56 -6.49
N LEU A 240 8.31 14.87 -7.15
CA LEU A 240 8.14 16.09 -7.96
C LEU A 240 8.17 17.37 -7.09
N TYR A 241 7.53 17.36 -5.92
CA TYR A 241 7.66 18.45 -4.97
C TYR A 241 9.12 18.67 -4.54
N ALA A 242 9.81 17.58 -4.18
CA ALA A 242 11.19 17.64 -3.70
C ALA A 242 12.16 18.15 -4.77
N THR A 243 11.99 17.75 -6.02
CA THR A 243 12.83 18.21 -7.12
C THR A 243 12.48 19.65 -7.53
N ASN A 244 11.21 19.97 -7.73
CA ASN A 244 10.78 21.27 -8.24
C ASN A 244 10.75 22.38 -7.18
N THR A 245 10.54 22.04 -5.89
CA THR A 245 10.41 23.05 -4.83
C THR A 245 11.63 23.11 -3.91
N LEU A 246 12.22 21.94 -3.55
CA LEU A 246 13.36 21.87 -2.66
C LEU A 246 14.70 21.83 -3.41
N GLY A 247 14.71 21.71 -4.74
CA GLY A 247 15.92 21.61 -5.54
C GLY A 247 16.71 20.32 -5.32
N MET A 248 16.05 19.27 -4.81
CA MET A 248 16.69 17.98 -4.58
C MET A 248 16.86 17.22 -5.90
N ASN A 249 17.91 16.40 -6.00
CA ASN A 249 17.94 15.43 -7.09
C ASN A 249 16.92 14.28 -6.82
N PRO A 250 16.44 13.58 -7.86
CA PRO A 250 15.45 12.50 -7.72
C PRO A 250 15.86 11.39 -6.73
N GLY A 251 17.16 11.08 -6.64
CA GLY A 251 17.66 10.08 -5.71
C GLY A 251 17.54 10.52 -4.25
N ASP A 252 17.85 11.78 -3.94
CA ASP A 252 17.71 12.34 -2.58
C ASP A 252 16.21 12.45 -2.20
N ALA A 253 15.35 12.77 -3.17
CA ALA A 253 13.91 12.77 -2.96
C ALA A 253 13.38 11.37 -2.58
N ALA A 254 13.78 10.33 -3.32
CA ALA A 254 13.44 8.95 -3.00
C ALA A 254 13.98 8.52 -1.62
N MET A 255 15.24 8.82 -1.30
CA MET A 255 15.82 8.53 0.02
C MET A 255 15.10 9.26 1.16
N THR A 256 14.52 10.42 0.90
CA THR A 256 13.73 11.15 1.90
C THR A 256 12.39 10.43 2.18
N LEU A 257 11.78 9.78 1.18
CA LEU A 257 10.64 8.88 1.41
C LEU A 257 11.03 7.61 2.19
N ALA A 258 12.27 7.14 2.06
CA ALA A 258 12.77 6.03 2.89
C ALA A 258 12.70 6.34 4.39
N ILE A 259 12.94 7.59 4.79
CA ILE A 259 12.84 8.03 6.19
C ILE A 259 11.41 7.84 6.72
N PHE A 260 10.40 8.24 5.95
CA PHE A 260 8.99 8.02 6.29
C PHE A 260 8.65 6.54 6.40
N SER A 261 9.07 5.73 5.42
CA SER A 261 8.82 4.29 5.39
C SER A 261 9.50 3.55 6.54
N LEU A 262 10.72 3.96 6.89
CA LEU A 262 11.46 3.40 8.04
C LEU A 262 10.71 3.63 9.35
N THR A 263 10.25 4.86 9.56
CA THR A 263 9.51 5.22 10.78
C THR A 263 8.14 4.53 10.82
N PHE A 264 7.43 4.50 9.70
CA PHE A 264 6.17 3.76 9.59
C PHE A 264 6.34 2.29 9.97
N LEU A 265 7.33 1.62 9.39
CA LEU A 265 7.60 0.19 9.64
C LEU A 265 8.03 -0.06 11.09
N GLY A 266 8.93 0.77 11.63
CA GLY A 266 9.42 0.64 13.01
C GLY A 266 8.35 0.88 14.06
N PHE A 267 7.37 1.74 13.78
CA PHE A 267 6.28 2.06 14.70
C PHE A 267 4.97 1.33 14.41
N ALA A 268 4.91 0.46 13.39
CA ALA A 268 3.69 -0.28 13.05
C ALA A 268 3.16 -1.11 14.25
N VAL A 269 4.03 -1.85 14.93
CA VAL A 269 3.66 -2.65 16.10
C VAL A 269 3.27 -1.76 17.28
N PRO A 270 4.08 -0.78 17.74
CA PRO A 270 3.67 0.16 18.80
C PRO A 270 2.35 0.87 18.52
N ALA A 271 2.10 1.28 17.26
CA ALA A 271 0.85 1.94 16.88
C ALA A 271 -0.38 1.04 17.04
N GLY A 272 -0.24 -0.26 16.76
CA GLY A 272 -1.29 -1.26 17.03
C GLY A 272 -1.60 -1.39 18.52
N PHE A 273 -0.57 -1.48 19.36
CA PHE A 273 -0.73 -1.54 20.84
C PHE A 273 -1.37 -0.28 21.40
N LEU A 274 -0.93 0.89 20.95
CA LEU A 274 -1.51 2.17 21.36
C LEU A 274 -3.00 2.24 20.96
N GLY A 275 -3.35 1.78 19.76
CA GLY A 275 -4.73 1.73 19.29
C GLY A 275 -5.60 0.78 20.11
N ALA A 276 -5.08 -0.37 20.51
CA ALA A 276 -5.78 -1.30 21.40
C ALA A 276 -5.99 -0.71 22.80
N LYS A 277 -4.96 -0.01 23.36
CA LYS A 277 -5.00 0.54 24.70
C LYS A 277 -5.86 1.80 24.87
N MET A 278 -5.80 2.73 23.91
CA MET A 278 -6.49 4.04 24.02
C MET A 278 -7.80 4.12 23.21
N GLY A 279 -8.11 3.08 22.44
CA GLY A 279 -9.20 3.08 21.47
C GLY A 279 -8.72 3.48 20.07
N ARG A 280 -9.20 2.74 19.05
CA ARG A 280 -8.72 2.89 17.67
C ARG A 280 -9.06 4.24 17.05
N ARG A 281 -10.26 4.76 17.33
CA ARG A 281 -10.70 6.09 16.88
C ARG A 281 -9.78 7.19 17.42
N LYS A 282 -9.46 7.16 18.73
CA LYS A 282 -8.54 8.13 19.34
C LYS A 282 -7.15 8.05 18.74
N ALA A 283 -6.64 6.83 18.53
CA ALA A 283 -5.34 6.60 17.89
C ALA A 283 -5.30 7.21 16.48
N ILE A 284 -6.32 6.97 15.65
CA ILE A 284 -6.41 7.54 14.31
C ILE A 284 -6.51 9.07 14.35
N LEU A 285 -7.33 9.64 15.24
CA LEU A 285 -7.47 11.10 15.38
C LEU A 285 -6.14 11.75 15.80
N ILE A 286 -5.38 11.14 16.73
CA ILE A 286 -4.05 11.62 17.13
C ILE A 286 -3.10 11.55 15.92
N GLY A 287 -3.10 10.45 15.18
CA GLY A 287 -2.30 10.31 13.96
C GLY A 287 -2.62 11.38 12.91
N LEU A 288 -3.91 11.59 12.61
CA LEU A 288 -4.35 12.61 11.65
C LEU A 288 -3.99 14.03 12.12
N SER A 289 -4.21 14.35 13.41
CA SER A 289 -3.85 15.65 13.98
C SER A 289 -2.34 15.89 13.90
N GLY A 290 -1.54 14.86 14.20
CA GLY A 290 -0.09 14.91 14.06
C GLY A 290 0.35 15.16 12.61
N LEU A 291 -0.24 14.47 11.63
CA LEU A 291 0.04 14.70 10.20
C LEU A 291 -0.31 16.12 9.77
N ILE A 292 -1.45 16.67 10.21
CA ILE A 292 -1.85 18.04 9.92
C ILE A 292 -0.80 19.01 10.49
N VAL A 293 -0.44 18.88 11.75
CA VAL A 293 0.55 19.75 12.42
C VAL A 293 1.92 19.69 11.74
N LEU A 294 2.36 18.49 11.32
CA LEU A 294 3.64 18.30 10.67
C LEU A 294 3.66 18.78 9.21
N PHE A 295 2.56 18.64 8.49
CA PHE A 295 2.50 19.03 7.07
C PHE A 295 2.17 20.50 6.87
N PHE A 296 1.52 21.13 7.85
CA PHE A 296 1.15 22.56 7.78
C PHE A 296 2.36 23.50 7.57
N PRO A 297 3.49 23.37 8.30
CA PRO A 297 4.67 24.19 8.05
C PRO A 297 5.26 24.02 6.64
N MET A 298 5.12 22.83 6.04
CA MET A 298 5.67 22.52 4.70
C MET A 298 4.94 23.29 3.58
N ILE A 299 3.77 23.86 3.84
CA ILE A 299 3.05 24.74 2.90
C ILE A 299 3.85 26.03 2.68
N PHE A 300 4.48 26.55 3.74
CA PHE A 300 5.16 27.85 3.74
C PHE A 300 6.68 27.74 3.64
N MET A 301 7.26 26.67 4.19
CA MET A 301 8.69 26.50 4.35
C MET A 301 9.23 25.45 3.35
N ALA A 302 9.93 25.91 2.33
CA ALA A 302 10.68 25.02 1.42
C ALA A 302 12.07 24.74 2.00
N ASN A 303 12.17 23.85 2.98
CA ASN A 303 13.42 23.50 3.64
C ASN A 303 13.57 21.96 3.73
N VAL A 304 14.68 21.44 3.24
CA VAL A 304 14.96 19.98 3.17
C VAL A 304 14.98 19.35 4.56
N TRP A 305 15.59 20.01 5.55
CA TRP A 305 15.69 19.45 6.91
C TRP A 305 14.32 19.42 7.63
N VAL A 306 13.54 20.50 7.48
CA VAL A 306 12.17 20.53 8.00
C VAL A 306 11.36 19.41 7.36
N THR A 307 11.45 19.24 6.05
CA THR A 307 10.77 18.16 5.33
C THR A 307 11.16 16.78 5.85
N ARG A 308 12.45 16.52 6.06
CA ARG A 308 12.94 15.24 6.59
C ARG A 308 12.44 14.95 8.00
N VAL A 309 12.46 15.95 8.88
CA VAL A 309 11.96 15.80 10.26
C VAL A 309 10.43 15.59 10.25
N CYS A 310 9.70 16.35 9.44
CA CYS A 310 8.25 16.18 9.31
C CYS A 310 7.88 14.80 8.77
N LEU A 311 8.61 14.28 7.78
CA LEU A 311 8.38 12.93 7.25
C LEU A 311 8.77 11.84 8.24
N PHE A 312 9.87 12.01 8.99
CA PHE A 312 10.25 11.08 10.05
C PHE A 312 9.14 10.93 11.09
N LEU A 313 8.66 12.04 11.64
CA LEU A 313 7.55 12.04 12.61
C LEU A 313 6.22 11.66 11.95
N GLY A 314 6.04 12.03 10.69
CA GLY A 314 4.86 11.70 9.89
C GLY A 314 4.66 10.20 9.68
N GLY A 315 5.75 9.43 9.56
CA GLY A 315 5.69 7.97 9.46
C GLY A 315 5.08 7.33 10.72
N PHE A 316 5.41 7.82 11.93
CA PHE A 316 4.76 7.40 13.17
C PHE A 316 3.26 7.75 13.17
N CYS A 317 2.92 8.99 12.82
CA CYS A 317 1.53 9.44 12.76
C CYS A 317 0.72 8.61 11.74
N TRP A 318 1.32 8.29 10.60
CA TRP A 318 0.70 7.44 9.59
C TRP A 318 0.52 6.00 10.07
N ALA A 319 1.45 5.44 10.86
CA ALA A 319 1.29 4.13 11.47
C ALA A 319 0.06 4.10 12.40
N MET A 320 -0.15 5.16 13.21
CA MET A 320 -1.34 5.28 14.06
C MET A 320 -2.65 5.26 13.25
N VAL A 321 -2.67 5.88 12.07
CA VAL A 321 -3.84 5.88 11.17
C VAL A 321 -4.01 4.53 10.49
N ASN A 322 -2.98 4.08 9.78
CA ASN A 322 -3.07 2.94 8.86
C ASN A 322 -3.34 1.62 9.58
N ILE A 323 -2.56 1.33 10.64
CA ILE A 323 -2.65 0.05 11.38
C ILE A 323 -4.01 -0.10 12.09
N ASN A 324 -4.61 1.01 12.56
CA ASN A 324 -5.87 0.98 13.29
C ASN A 324 -7.12 1.10 12.40
N SER A 325 -6.95 1.43 11.13
CA SER A 325 -8.05 1.75 10.22
C SER A 325 -8.92 0.55 9.84
N LEU A 326 -8.34 -0.53 9.31
CA LEU A 326 -9.08 -1.71 8.91
C LEU A 326 -9.75 -2.41 10.10
N PRO A 327 -9.07 -2.64 11.24
CA PRO A 327 -9.69 -3.20 12.42
C PRO A 327 -10.89 -2.38 12.96
N MET A 328 -10.87 -1.05 12.80
CA MET A 328 -11.99 -0.20 13.20
C MET A 328 -13.25 -0.46 12.33
N VAL A 329 -13.08 -0.64 11.02
CA VAL A 329 -14.19 -0.97 10.10
C VAL A 329 -14.74 -2.37 10.38
N VAL A 330 -13.85 -3.33 10.58
CA VAL A 330 -14.20 -4.74 10.81
C VAL A 330 -14.99 -4.93 12.10
N ARG A 331 -14.72 -4.17 13.16
CA ARG A 331 -15.48 -4.25 14.42
C ARG A 331 -16.98 -3.94 14.29
N LEU A 332 -17.37 -3.14 13.29
CA LEU A 332 -18.79 -2.86 13.03
C LEU A 332 -19.50 -3.99 12.27
N SER A 333 -18.76 -5.00 11.79
CA SER A 333 -19.32 -5.97 10.86
C SER A 333 -20.14 -7.09 11.53
N GLY A 334 -19.91 -7.38 12.81
CA GLY A 334 -20.31 -8.71 13.34
C GLY A 334 -19.64 -9.83 12.51
N ASP A 335 -19.59 -11.04 13.05
CA ASP A 335 -18.86 -12.17 12.44
C ASP A 335 -19.36 -12.55 11.04
N ASP A 336 -20.63 -12.27 10.72
CA ASP A 336 -21.30 -12.71 9.49
C ASP A 336 -20.99 -11.87 8.24
N LYS A 337 -20.53 -10.64 8.40
CA LYS A 337 -20.36 -9.66 7.31
C LYS A 337 -18.91 -9.17 7.16
N LEU A 338 -17.98 -9.84 7.80
CA LEU A 338 -16.56 -9.49 7.81
C LEU A 338 -16.01 -9.20 6.40
N GLY A 339 -16.23 -10.12 5.45
CA GLY A 339 -15.78 -9.97 4.07
C GLY A 339 -16.39 -8.76 3.35
N THR A 340 -17.67 -8.45 3.61
CA THR A 340 -18.35 -7.30 3.01
C THR A 340 -17.75 -5.97 3.49
N TYR A 341 -17.44 -5.86 4.79
CA TYR A 341 -16.88 -4.63 5.36
C TYR A 341 -15.41 -4.43 4.98
N ILE A 342 -14.63 -5.52 4.88
CA ILE A 342 -13.30 -5.49 4.27
C ILE A 342 -13.40 -5.02 2.81
N GLY A 343 -14.40 -5.50 2.07
CA GLY A 343 -14.67 -5.06 0.70
C GLY A 343 -14.99 -3.56 0.62
N TYR A 344 -15.81 -3.03 1.52
CA TYR A 344 -16.09 -1.59 1.58
C TYR A 344 -14.84 -0.78 1.91
N TYR A 345 -14.03 -1.23 2.88
CA TYR A 345 -12.76 -0.57 3.21
C TYR A 345 -11.85 -0.45 1.98
N TYR A 346 -11.63 -1.56 1.27
CA TYR A 346 -10.79 -1.54 0.07
C TYR A 346 -11.41 -0.74 -1.08
N PHE A 347 -12.72 -0.78 -1.25
CA PHE A 347 -13.40 0.05 -2.25
C PHE A 347 -13.13 1.54 -2.04
N PHE A 348 -13.31 2.06 -0.82
CA PHE A 348 -13.05 3.47 -0.50
C PHE A 348 -11.56 3.82 -0.58
N SER A 349 -10.67 2.92 -0.12
CA SER A 349 -9.23 3.09 -0.23
C SER A 349 -8.75 3.14 -1.70
N PHE A 350 -9.17 2.20 -2.55
CA PHE A 350 -8.82 2.19 -3.98
C PHE A 350 -9.46 3.36 -4.74
N SER A 351 -10.69 3.75 -4.40
CA SER A 351 -11.31 4.93 -5.00
C SER A 351 -10.47 6.19 -4.75
N SER A 352 -9.90 6.32 -3.54
CA SER A 352 -9.01 7.43 -3.24
C SER A 352 -7.70 7.39 -4.04
N GLN A 353 -7.15 6.19 -4.29
CA GLN A 353 -5.92 6.02 -5.09
C GLN A 353 -6.14 6.41 -6.56
N ILE A 354 -7.36 6.25 -7.07
CA ILE A 354 -7.70 6.67 -8.44
C ILE A 354 -7.98 8.18 -8.49
N VAL A 355 -8.76 8.69 -7.54
CA VAL A 355 -9.22 10.10 -7.56
C VAL A 355 -8.12 11.08 -7.14
N SER A 356 -7.33 10.72 -6.12
CA SER A 356 -6.39 11.66 -5.49
C SER A 356 -5.30 12.19 -6.43
N PRO A 357 -4.59 11.37 -7.22
CA PRO A 357 -3.54 11.87 -8.10
C PRO A 357 -4.07 12.83 -9.18
N VAL A 358 -5.24 12.54 -9.75
CA VAL A 358 -5.87 13.37 -10.78
C VAL A 358 -6.33 14.70 -10.19
N LEU A 359 -7.02 14.65 -9.06
CA LEU A 359 -7.55 15.84 -8.37
C LEU A 359 -6.42 16.75 -7.89
N PHE A 360 -5.40 16.18 -7.25
CA PHE A 360 -4.21 16.95 -6.86
C PHE A 360 -3.51 17.56 -8.06
N GLY A 361 -3.31 16.79 -9.13
CA GLY A 361 -2.67 17.27 -10.35
C GLY A 361 -3.39 18.48 -10.94
N PHE A 362 -4.73 18.43 -10.98
CA PHE A 362 -5.56 19.56 -11.41
C PHE A 362 -5.39 20.81 -10.51
N ILE A 363 -5.40 20.62 -9.19
CA ILE A 363 -5.20 21.73 -8.23
C ILE A 363 -3.80 22.32 -8.39
N ARG A 364 -2.77 21.49 -8.59
CA ARG A 364 -1.40 21.95 -8.83
C ARG A 364 -1.27 22.73 -10.14
N ASP A 365 -1.91 22.27 -11.21
CA ASP A 365 -1.88 22.96 -12.50
C ASP A 365 -2.54 24.35 -12.41
N LEU A 366 -3.62 24.48 -11.63
CA LEU A 366 -4.26 25.79 -11.34
C LEU A 366 -3.38 26.69 -10.46
N ALA A 367 -2.72 26.13 -9.45
CA ALA A 367 -1.90 26.88 -8.50
C ALA A 367 -0.51 27.25 -9.05
N GLY A 368 0.00 26.52 -10.05
CA GLY A 368 1.28 26.75 -10.68
C GLY A 368 2.51 26.30 -9.87
N HIS A 369 2.35 25.69 -8.68
CA HIS A 369 3.47 25.26 -7.83
C HIS A 369 3.14 24.02 -6.99
N TYR A 370 4.15 23.20 -6.66
CA TYR A 370 3.99 21.94 -5.91
C TYR A 370 3.78 22.13 -4.40
N ARG A 371 3.94 23.32 -3.80
CA ARG A 371 3.69 23.56 -2.37
C ARG A 371 2.26 23.25 -1.95
N VAL A 372 1.30 23.33 -2.89
CA VAL A 372 -0.09 22.97 -2.66
C VAL A 372 -0.29 21.50 -2.30
N LEU A 373 0.74 20.63 -2.48
CA LEU A 373 0.70 19.23 -2.11
C LEU A 373 0.35 19.04 -0.63
N PHE A 374 1.04 19.79 0.24
CA PHE A 374 0.81 19.67 1.68
C PHE A 374 -0.47 20.38 2.12
N LEU A 375 -0.89 21.44 1.44
CA LEU A 375 -2.21 22.05 1.67
C LEU A 375 -3.33 21.06 1.33
N TYR A 376 -3.24 20.40 0.17
CA TYR A 376 -4.20 19.37 -0.25
C TYR A 376 -4.26 18.21 0.75
N ALA A 377 -3.10 17.70 1.15
CA ALA A 377 -3.01 16.63 2.15
C ALA A 377 -3.61 17.04 3.50
N CYS A 378 -3.30 18.24 3.99
CA CYS A 378 -3.87 18.79 5.24
C CYS A 378 -5.40 18.89 5.17
N ILE A 379 -5.96 19.40 4.06
CA ILE A 379 -7.41 19.50 3.86
C ILE A 379 -8.03 18.09 3.90
N ALA A 380 -7.43 17.13 3.20
CA ALA A 380 -7.90 15.75 3.19
C ALA A 380 -7.85 15.13 4.60
N PHE A 381 -6.77 15.32 5.36
CA PHE A 381 -6.67 14.84 6.75
C PHE A 381 -7.65 15.53 7.70
N ILE A 382 -7.93 16.82 7.50
CA ILE A 382 -8.97 17.54 8.27
C ILE A 382 -10.35 16.94 7.98
N LEU A 383 -10.69 16.70 6.72
CA LEU A 383 -11.96 16.06 6.33
C LEU A 383 -12.08 14.65 6.91
N ALA A 384 -10.98 13.89 6.93
CA ALA A 384 -10.94 12.58 7.57
C ALA A 384 -11.16 12.67 9.08
N ALA A 385 -10.49 13.61 9.76
CA ALA A 385 -10.65 13.84 11.20
C ALA A 385 -12.06 14.27 11.54
N LEU A 386 -12.66 15.18 10.78
CA LEU A 386 -14.05 15.60 10.93
C LEU A 386 -15.02 14.43 10.74
N SER A 387 -14.81 13.60 9.72
CA SER A 387 -15.63 12.41 9.51
C SER A 387 -15.60 11.49 10.73
N LEU A 388 -14.42 11.23 11.31
CA LEU A 388 -14.28 10.40 12.50
C LEU A 388 -14.81 11.07 13.77
N PHE A 389 -14.75 12.39 13.86
CA PHE A 389 -15.25 13.10 15.04
C PHE A 389 -16.74 12.89 15.29
N PHE A 390 -17.52 12.73 14.22
CA PHE A 390 -18.96 12.46 14.29
C PHE A 390 -19.33 10.97 14.41
N VAL A 391 -18.35 10.06 14.43
CA VAL A 391 -18.59 8.63 14.65
C VAL A 391 -18.95 8.39 16.13
N ARG A 392 -20.07 7.72 16.37
CA ARG A 392 -20.58 7.43 17.73
C ARG A 392 -20.57 5.94 18.08
N HIS A 393 -20.47 5.05 17.10
CA HIS A 393 -20.52 3.59 17.27
C HIS A 393 -19.27 2.95 16.72
N GLY A 394 -18.86 1.80 17.28
CA GLY A 394 -17.68 1.04 16.82
C GLY A 394 -16.42 1.23 17.70
N GLU A 395 -16.52 1.94 18.84
CA GLU A 395 -15.55 1.86 19.94
C GLU A 395 -16.11 0.94 21.03
N GLU A 396 -15.42 -0.13 21.34
CA GLU A 396 -15.54 -0.80 22.63
C GLU A 396 -14.69 -0.06 23.64
N GLU A 397 -15.12 -0.11 24.93
CA GLU A 397 -14.24 0.30 26.02
C GLU A 397 -12.92 -0.46 25.93
N PRO A 398 -11.77 0.20 26.20
CA PRO A 398 -10.47 -0.45 26.10
C PRO A 398 -10.47 -1.69 27.00
N GLU A 399 -10.29 -2.88 26.43
CA GLU A 399 -10.03 -4.07 27.24
C GLU A 399 -8.75 -3.82 28.04
N PRO A 400 -8.76 -4.08 29.34
CA PRO A 400 -7.55 -3.99 30.14
C PRO A 400 -6.61 -5.14 29.74
N VAL A 401 -5.79 -4.91 28.71
CA VAL A 401 -4.73 -5.84 28.30
C VAL A 401 -3.69 -5.84 29.42
N SER A 402 -3.66 -6.91 30.22
CA SER A 402 -2.61 -7.07 31.22
C SER A 402 -1.26 -7.30 30.50
N ALA A 403 -0.20 -6.66 30.99
CA ALA A 403 1.14 -6.84 30.48
C ALA A 403 1.59 -8.32 30.42
N ALA A 404 1.02 -9.17 31.26
CA ALA A 404 1.26 -10.60 31.29
C ALA A 404 0.74 -11.34 30.05
N GLN A 405 -0.44 -10.98 29.52
CA GLN A 405 -1.02 -11.59 28.30
C GLN A 405 -0.25 -11.22 27.03
N VAL A 406 0.47 -10.10 27.05
CA VAL A 406 1.33 -9.68 25.94
C VAL A 406 2.64 -10.45 25.91
N LEU A 407 3.17 -10.79 27.08
CA LEU A 407 4.41 -11.58 27.21
C LEU A 407 4.19 -13.06 26.90
N GLU A 408 3.05 -13.64 27.34
CA GLU A 408 2.69 -15.03 26.99
C GLU A 408 2.52 -15.26 25.48
N GLY A 409 2.10 -14.25 24.72
CA GLY A 409 2.00 -14.34 23.26
C GLY A 409 3.32 -14.16 22.49
N LEU A 410 4.42 -13.86 23.18
CA LEU A 410 5.77 -13.76 22.60
C LEU A 410 6.63 -15.00 22.90
N ASP A 411 6.23 -15.82 23.88
CA ASP A 411 6.94 -17.04 24.28
C ASP A 411 6.37 -18.32 23.62
N ASP A 412 5.22 -18.22 22.90
CA ASP A 412 4.62 -19.26 22.07
C ASP A 412 4.90 -18.99 20.56
#